data_ace6f36be591145f38b04ff73315656d
#
_entry.id   ace6f36be591145f38b04ff73315656d
#
_cell.length_a   1.000
_cell.length_b   1.000
_cell.length_c   1.000
_cell.angle_alpha   90.00
_cell.angle_beta   90.00
_cell.angle_gamma   90.00
#
_symmetry.space_group_name_H-M   'P 1'
#
loop_
_entity.id
_entity.type
_entity.pdbx_description
1 polymer ?
#
loop_
_entity_poly.entity_id
_entity_poly.type
_entity_poly.pdbx_seq_one_letter_code
_entity_poly.pdbx_strand_id
1 'polypeptide(L)'
;MMKLTALKIDPEFQGKIPPLNAEEEHILEQNMIQERRLLNPLIIWNGYILDGHSRYRILKNHPEIAFEVKEIQLPDRYAALAWICQNQLGRRNLDPERRKFLMGKAYENEKLSIGAPIGNQNGLKQCVQNEHIELASRTCEKIAKRNGVAPST
;
A
#
# COMPACT_ATOMS: atom_id res chain seq x y z
N MET A 1 -24.84 3.49 1.23
CA MET A 1 -23.98 2.97 0.15
C MET A 1 -23.09 4.10 -0.35
N MET A 2 -21.80 3.93 -0.32
CA MET A 2 -20.86 4.97 -0.75
C MET A 2 -20.90 5.08 -2.28
N LYS A 3 -21.02 6.30 -2.77
CA LYS A 3 -21.03 6.53 -4.23
C LYS A 3 -19.59 6.49 -4.75
N LEU A 4 -19.41 5.90 -5.94
CA LEU A 4 -18.09 5.83 -6.61
C LEU A 4 -17.47 7.24 -6.77
N THR A 5 -18.30 8.24 -7.04
CA THR A 5 -17.89 9.65 -7.21
C THR A 5 -17.33 10.31 -5.95
N ALA A 6 -17.58 9.73 -4.76
CA ALA A 6 -17.05 10.23 -3.50
C ALA A 6 -15.62 9.77 -3.22
N LEU A 7 -15.14 8.78 -3.97
CA LEU A 7 -13.79 8.24 -3.80
C LEU A 7 -12.76 9.10 -4.54
N LYS A 8 -11.59 9.25 -3.92
CA LYS A 8 -10.49 10.06 -4.45
C LYS A 8 -9.26 9.17 -4.68
N ILE A 9 -8.46 9.56 -5.67
CA ILE A 9 -7.17 8.94 -5.93
C ILE A 9 -6.08 9.89 -5.46
N ASP A 10 -5.17 9.37 -4.63
CA ASP A 10 -3.96 10.07 -4.26
C ASP A 10 -2.81 9.57 -5.16
N PRO A 11 -2.09 10.48 -5.87
CA PRO A 11 -1.03 10.09 -6.79
C PRO A 11 0.11 9.31 -6.11
N GLU A 12 0.42 9.63 -4.86
CA GLU A 12 1.45 8.94 -4.09
C GLU A 12 1.02 7.52 -3.75
N PHE A 13 -0.23 7.32 -3.34
CA PHE A 13 -0.79 5.99 -3.07
C PHE A 13 -0.84 5.14 -4.34
N GLN A 14 -1.30 5.73 -5.44
CA GLN A 14 -1.34 5.06 -6.73
C GLN A 14 0.06 4.68 -7.23
N GLY A 15 1.05 5.53 -7.01
CA GLY A 15 2.43 5.31 -7.44
C GLY A 15 3.12 4.13 -6.75
N LYS A 16 2.64 3.67 -5.59
CA LYS A 16 3.15 2.48 -4.90
C LYS A 16 2.64 1.18 -5.50
N ILE A 17 1.60 1.23 -6.31
CA ILE A 17 0.96 0.07 -6.91
C ILE A 17 1.43 -0.07 -8.36
N PRO A 18 2.00 -1.23 -8.75
CA PRO A 18 2.40 -1.43 -10.14
C PRO A 18 1.16 -1.39 -11.06
N PRO A 19 1.22 -0.67 -12.18
CA PRO A 19 0.14 -0.66 -13.14
C PRO A 19 -0.02 -2.04 -13.78
N LEU A 20 -1.25 -2.41 -14.09
CA LEU A 20 -1.53 -3.57 -14.91
C LEU A 20 -1.11 -3.29 -16.36
N ASN A 21 -0.67 -4.33 -17.06
CA ASN A 21 -0.51 -4.23 -18.49
C ASN A 21 -1.89 -4.27 -19.19
N ALA A 22 -1.92 -3.94 -20.50
CA ALA A 22 -3.18 -3.84 -21.24
C ALA A 22 -3.97 -5.17 -21.27
N GLU A 23 -3.27 -6.30 -21.35
CA GLU A 23 -3.89 -7.62 -21.34
C GLU A 23 -4.50 -7.97 -19.98
N GLU A 24 -3.76 -7.72 -18.91
CA GLU A 24 -4.22 -7.93 -17.53
C GLU A 24 -5.43 -7.05 -17.21
N GLU A 25 -5.42 -5.79 -17.64
CA GLU A 25 -6.54 -4.87 -17.46
C GLU A 25 -7.78 -5.35 -18.23
N HIS A 26 -7.60 -5.81 -19.47
CA HIS A 26 -8.69 -6.34 -20.28
C HIS A 26 -9.29 -7.61 -19.66
N ILE A 27 -8.47 -8.54 -19.19
CA ILE A 27 -8.94 -9.75 -18.51
C ILE A 27 -9.71 -9.39 -17.24
N LEU A 28 -9.20 -8.45 -16.45
CA LEU A 28 -9.88 -7.96 -15.25
C LEU A 28 -11.25 -7.35 -15.58
N GLU A 29 -11.30 -6.51 -16.61
CA GLU A 29 -12.54 -5.90 -17.09
C GLU A 29 -13.56 -6.95 -17.51
N GLN A 30 -13.16 -7.94 -18.33
CA GLN A 30 -14.04 -9.02 -18.78
C GLN A 30 -14.59 -9.84 -17.59
N ASN A 31 -13.74 -10.16 -16.63
CA ASN A 31 -14.17 -10.87 -15.44
C ASN A 31 -15.19 -10.07 -14.62
N MET A 32 -14.96 -8.76 -14.45
CA MET A 32 -15.88 -7.89 -13.73
C MET A 32 -17.24 -7.77 -14.43
N ILE A 33 -17.25 -7.69 -15.76
CA ILE A 33 -18.47 -7.65 -16.57
C ILE A 33 -19.23 -8.98 -16.46
N GLN A 34 -18.54 -10.10 -16.55
CA GLN A 34 -19.14 -11.44 -16.47
C GLN A 34 -19.77 -11.70 -15.11
N GLU A 35 -19.07 -11.35 -14.03
CA GLU A 35 -19.55 -11.54 -12.66
C GLU A 35 -20.62 -10.51 -12.25
N ARG A 36 -20.71 -9.39 -12.97
CA ARG A 36 -21.58 -8.23 -12.68
C ARG A 36 -21.42 -7.66 -11.27
N ARG A 37 -20.34 -8.05 -10.60
CA ARG A 37 -19.97 -7.56 -9.27
C ARG A 37 -18.49 -7.62 -9.07
N LEU A 38 -18.01 -6.79 -8.17
CA LEU A 38 -16.63 -6.81 -7.74
C LEU A 38 -16.43 -7.92 -6.70
N LEU A 39 -15.55 -8.89 -6.97
CA LEU A 39 -15.30 -10.01 -6.06
C LEU A 39 -14.53 -9.56 -4.81
N ASN A 40 -13.62 -8.60 -4.98
CA ASN A 40 -12.83 -8.03 -3.89
C ASN A 40 -13.19 -6.57 -3.69
N PRO A 41 -13.46 -6.12 -2.46
CA PRO A 41 -13.84 -4.73 -2.21
C PRO A 41 -12.72 -3.77 -2.54
N LEU A 42 -13.07 -2.52 -2.81
CA LEU A 42 -12.12 -1.41 -2.83
C LEU A 42 -11.72 -1.09 -1.39
N ILE A 43 -10.44 -0.96 -1.13
CA ILE A 43 -9.93 -0.59 0.19
C ILE A 43 -9.65 0.91 0.20
N ILE A 44 -10.24 1.60 1.17
CA ILE A 44 -10.11 3.06 1.30
C ILE A 44 -9.67 3.47 2.70
N TRP A 45 -9.13 4.66 2.78
CA TRP A 45 -8.82 5.37 4.01
C TRP A 45 -9.14 6.85 3.82
N ASN A 46 -9.99 7.40 4.69
CA ASN A 46 -10.46 8.80 4.61
C ASN A 46 -10.93 9.23 3.20
N GLY A 47 -11.63 8.33 2.50
CA GLY A 47 -12.12 8.59 1.15
C GLY A 47 -11.10 8.39 0.02
N TYR A 48 -9.85 8.12 0.34
CA TYR A 48 -8.80 7.81 -0.63
C TYR A 48 -8.65 6.32 -0.87
N ILE A 49 -8.49 5.93 -2.12
CA ILE A 49 -8.31 4.52 -2.50
C ILE A 49 -6.89 4.09 -2.15
N LEU A 50 -6.79 3.03 -1.33
CA LEU A 50 -5.51 2.39 -0.99
C LEU A 50 -5.24 1.17 -1.86
N ASP A 51 -6.26 0.38 -2.17
CA ASP A 51 -6.16 -0.76 -3.08
C ASP A 51 -7.38 -0.84 -4.00
N GLY A 52 -7.14 -1.23 -5.23
CA GLY A 52 -8.18 -1.38 -6.24
C GLY A 52 -8.26 -0.24 -7.25
N HIS A 53 -7.20 0.50 -7.50
CA HIS A 53 -7.18 1.61 -8.46
C HIS A 53 -7.59 1.18 -9.88
N SER A 54 -7.14 0.03 -10.36
CA SER A 54 -7.54 -0.51 -11.67
C SER A 54 -9.03 -0.88 -11.69
N ARG A 55 -9.53 -1.51 -10.63
CA ARG A 55 -10.96 -1.83 -10.47
C ARG A 55 -11.82 -0.58 -10.43
N TYR A 56 -11.39 0.43 -9.70
CA TYR A 56 -12.08 1.74 -9.67
C TYR A 56 -12.18 2.38 -11.05
N ARG A 57 -11.10 2.34 -11.83
CA ARG A 57 -11.08 2.88 -13.19
C ARG A 57 -12.06 2.15 -14.11
N ILE A 58 -12.12 0.82 -14.02
CA ILE A 58 -13.07 -0.01 -14.76
C ILE A 58 -14.53 0.31 -14.32
N LEU A 59 -14.78 0.42 -13.03
CA LEU A 59 -16.10 0.76 -12.49
C LEU A 59 -16.63 2.11 -12.98
N LYS A 60 -15.76 3.06 -13.24
CA LYS A 60 -16.18 4.35 -13.84
C LYS A 60 -16.80 4.20 -15.22
N ASN A 61 -16.32 3.23 -15.99
CA ASN A 61 -16.83 2.94 -17.34
C ASN A 61 -18.01 1.99 -17.32
N HIS A 62 -18.22 1.25 -16.23
CA HIS A 62 -19.23 0.21 -16.07
C HIS A 62 -20.07 0.43 -14.82
N PRO A 63 -20.98 1.41 -14.80
CA PRO A 63 -21.80 1.73 -13.62
C PRO A 63 -22.78 0.62 -13.23
N GLU A 64 -23.01 -0.35 -14.12
CA GLU A 64 -23.86 -1.53 -13.88
C GLU A 64 -23.23 -2.58 -12.97
N ILE A 65 -21.91 -2.52 -12.74
CA ILE A 65 -21.19 -3.47 -11.91
C ILE A 65 -21.38 -3.11 -10.42
N ALA A 66 -21.88 -4.04 -9.63
CA ALA A 66 -22.01 -3.86 -8.19
C ALA A 66 -20.63 -3.93 -7.52
N PHE A 67 -20.38 -3.06 -6.58
CA PHE A 67 -19.10 -3.02 -5.85
C PHE A 67 -19.30 -2.79 -4.36
N GLU A 68 -18.33 -3.24 -3.59
CA GLU A 68 -18.24 -2.99 -2.16
C GLU A 68 -16.98 -2.16 -1.85
N VAL A 69 -17.08 -1.38 -0.78
CA VAL A 69 -15.97 -0.56 -0.28
C VAL A 69 -15.72 -0.93 1.17
N LYS A 70 -14.49 -1.18 1.50
CA LYS A 70 -14.04 -1.42 2.87
C LYS A 70 -13.14 -0.29 3.33
N GLU A 71 -13.59 0.45 4.32
CA GLU A 71 -12.78 1.49 4.95
C GLU A 71 -11.94 0.89 6.07
N ILE A 72 -10.66 1.22 6.09
CA ILE A 72 -9.75 0.83 7.16
C ILE A 72 -9.34 2.06 7.97
N GLN A 73 -9.11 1.86 9.26
CA GLN A 73 -8.69 2.92 10.17
C GLN A 73 -7.18 2.88 10.34
N LEU A 74 -6.53 3.97 10.01
CA LEU A 74 -5.09 4.13 10.14
C LEU A 74 -4.79 5.49 10.81
N PRO A 75 -3.73 5.57 11.63
CA PRO A 75 -3.45 6.77 12.41
C PRO A 75 -3.05 7.98 11.57
N ASP A 76 -2.32 7.76 10.48
CA ASP A 76 -1.80 8.84 9.63
C ASP A 76 -1.52 8.38 8.20
N ARG A 77 -1.07 9.33 7.36
CA ARG A 77 -0.72 9.09 5.97
C ARG A 77 0.44 8.09 5.81
N TYR A 78 1.41 8.12 6.69
CA TYR A 78 2.56 7.20 6.65
C TYR A 78 2.15 5.76 6.93
N ALA A 79 1.21 5.57 7.87
CA ALA A 79 0.62 4.26 8.11
C ALA A 79 -0.16 3.76 6.89
N ALA A 80 -0.86 4.64 6.18
CA ALA A 80 -1.53 4.29 4.93
C ALA A 80 -0.54 3.86 3.83
N LEU A 81 0.55 4.58 3.66
CA LEU A 81 1.61 4.22 2.71
C LEU A 81 2.27 2.89 3.07
N ALA A 82 2.57 2.67 4.33
CA ALA A 82 3.11 1.40 4.82
C ALA A 82 2.13 0.25 4.57
N TRP A 83 0.85 0.47 4.83
CA TRP A 83 -0.20 -0.53 4.56
C TRP A 83 -0.24 -0.91 3.08
N ILE A 84 -0.19 0.07 2.17
CA ILE A 84 -0.18 -0.18 0.72
C ILE A 84 1.04 -1.04 0.34
N CYS A 85 2.22 -0.68 0.82
CA CYS A 85 3.44 -1.43 0.54
C CYS A 85 3.35 -2.88 1.06
N GLN A 86 2.85 -3.08 2.27
CA GLN A 86 2.64 -4.42 2.85
C GLN A 86 1.61 -5.23 2.07
N ASN A 87 0.51 -4.60 1.64
CA ASN A 87 -0.51 -5.25 0.83
C ASN A 87 0.05 -5.71 -0.52
N GLN A 88 0.88 -4.88 -1.17
CA GLN A 88 1.54 -5.25 -2.43
C GLN A 88 2.55 -6.39 -2.23
N LEU A 89 3.29 -6.39 -1.13
CA LEU A 89 4.23 -7.46 -0.78
C LEU A 89 3.55 -8.82 -0.57
N GLY A 90 2.28 -8.83 -0.19
CA GLY A 90 1.48 -10.04 -0.09
C GLY A 90 1.09 -10.67 -1.43
N ARG A 91 1.32 -9.99 -2.56
CA ARG A 91 1.00 -10.50 -3.89
C ARG A 91 2.08 -11.47 -4.39
N ARG A 92 1.65 -12.55 -5.03
CA ARG A 92 2.55 -13.64 -5.48
C ARG A 92 3.43 -13.27 -6.68
N ASN A 93 3.04 -12.29 -7.48
CA ASN A 93 3.66 -11.97 -8.77
C ASN A 93 4.54 -10.73 -8.73
N LEU A 94 5.22 -10.49 -7.61
CA LEU A 94 6.20 -9.41 -7.52
C LEU A 94 7.57 -9.89 -7.93
N ASP A 95 8.22 -9.16 -8.83
CA ASP A 95 9.62 -9.38 -9.13
C ASP A 95 10.53 -9.02 -7.92
N PRO A 96 11.73 -9.61 -7.82
CA PRO A 96 12.61 -9.41 -6.67
C PRO A 96 13.02 -7.96 -6.42
N GLU A 97 13.23 -7.17 -7.48
CA GLU A 97 13.61 -5.75 -7.36
C GLU A 97 12.46 -4.91 -6.82
N ARG A 98 11.26 -5.12 -7.35
CA ARG A 98 10.06 -4.46 -6.86
C ARG A 98 9.75 -4.83 -5.42
N ARG A 99 9.97 -6.09 -5.04
CA ARG A 99 9.84 -6.56 -3.65
C ARG A 99 10.80 -5.82 -2.73
N LYS A 100 12.07 -5.72 -3.08
CA LYS A 100 13.07 -4.97 -2.30
C LYS A 100 12.70 -3.50 -2.15
N PHE A 101 12.29 -2.86 -3.23
CA PHE A 101 11.82 -1.48 -3.21
C PHE A 101 10.65 -1.27 -2.25
N LEU A 102 9.61 -2.11 -2.34
CA LEU A 102 8.45 -2.04 -1.48
C LEU A 102 8.76 -2.32 -0.01
N MET A 103 9.67 -3.25 0.27
CA MET A 103 10.14 -3.52 1.63
C MET A 103 10.85 -2.30 2.22
N GLY A 104 11.72 -1.65 1.45
CA GLY A 104 12.38 -0.41 1.85
C GLY A 104 11.39 0.72 2.13
N LYS A 105 10.40 0.89 1.26
CA LYS A 105 9.35 1.90 1.42
C LYS A 105 8.42 1.60 2.61
N ALA A 106 8.05 0.37 2.82
CA ALA A 106 7.28 -0.04 4.00
C ALA A 106 8.03 0.30 5.29
N TYR A 107 9.31 -0.03 5.35
CA TYR A 107 10.16 0.29 6.48
C TYR A 107 10.26 1.79 6.75
N GLU A 108 10.52 2.60 5.71
CA GLU A 108 10.58 4.06 5.83
C GLU A 108 9.27 4.65 6.38
N ASN A 109 8.14 4.22 5.83
CA ASN A 109 6.84 4.75 6.21
C ASN A 109 6.41 4.29 7.60
N GLU A 110 6.69 3.05 8.00
CA GLU A 110 6.44 2.59 9.37
C GLU A 110 7.28 3.38 10.39
N LYS A 111 8.53 3.67 10.06
CA LYS A 111 9.41 4.48 10.90
C LYS A 111 8.88 5.90 11.07
N LEU A 112 8.40 6.52 10.01
CA LEU A 112 7.80 7.86 10.04
C LEU A 112 6.48 7.90 10.83
N SER A 113 5.66 6.86 10.70
CA SER A 113 4.40 6.74 11.46
C SER A 113 4.63 6.62 12.97
N ILE A 114 5.73 6.02 13.39
CA ILE A 114 6.10 5.91 14.81
C ILE A 114 6.63 7.25 15.37
N GLY A 115 6.71 8.29 14.54
CA GLY A 115 7.15 9.62 14.98
C GLY A 115 8.67 9.81 15.02
N ALA A 116 9.40 9.03 14.25
CA ALA A 116 10.81 9.32 14.04
C ALA A 116 10.96 10.68 13.34
N PRO A 117 11.69 11.63 13.93
CA PRO A 117 11.77 12.97 13.37
C PRO A 117 12.41 12.95 11.98
N ILE A 118 11.68 13.49 11.02
CA ILE A 118 12.21 13.84 9.71
C ILE A 118 13.02 15.12 9.93
N GLY A 119 14.11 15.09 10.50
CA GLY A 119 14.80 16.33 10.67
C GLY A 119 16.20 16.14 11.21
N ASN A 120 17.07 16.80 10.54
CA ASN A 120 18.42 17.00 11.02
C ASN A 120 19.14 15.71 11.42
N GLN A 121 19.36 14.88 10.44
CA GLN A 121 20.19 13.68 10.57
C GLN A 121 21.58 13.98 11.14
N ASN A 122 22.01 15.23 11.10
CA ASN A 122 23.33 15.65 11.56
C ASN A 122 23.38 16.01 13.05
N GLY A 123 22.27 16.40 13.67
CA GLY A 123 22.22 16.78 15.10
C GLY A 123 22.02 15.64 16.06
N LEU A 124 21.55 14.50 15.59
CA LEU A 124 21.14 13.35 16.42
C LEU A 124 22.21 12.25 16.52
N LYS A 125 23.36 12.44 15.88
CA LYS A 125 24.35 11.37 15.75
C LYS A 125 25.03 10.94 17.06
N GLN A 126 24.89 11.63 18.15
CA GLN A 126 25.68 11.32 19.35
C GLN A 126 24.92 10.91 20.60
N CYS A 127 23.64 11.26 20.74
CA CYS A 127 22.95 11.03 22.00
C CYS A 127 21.89 9.92 22.00
N VAL A 128 21.49 9.40 20.84
CA VAL A 128 20.34 8.48 20.75
C VAL A 128 20.66 7.23 19.90
N GLN A 129 21.92 7.00 19.63
CA GLN A 129 22.36 5.92 18.73
C GLN A 129 21.87 4.53 19.14
N ASN A 130 21.77 4.26 20.43
CA ASN A 130 21.46 2.91 20.91
C ASN A 130 19.96 2.59 20.86
N GLU A 131 19.09 3.52 21.22
CA GLU A 131 17.65 3.30 21.20
C GLU A 131 17.08 3.29 19.78
N HIS A 132 17.58 4.14 18.92
CA HIS A 132 17.15 4.18 17.50
C HIS A 132 17.59 2.96 16.70
N ILE A 133 18.76 2.42 16.99
CA ILE A 133 19.26 1.20 16.36
C ILE A 133 18.39 0.00 16.75
N GLU A 134 17.99 -0.10 18.02
CA GLU A 134 17.09 -1.17 18.47
C GLU A 134 15.70 -1.09 17.84
N LEU A 135 15.10 0.10 17.78
CA LEU A 135 13.81 0.31 17.14
C LEU A 135 13.85 0.04 15.64
N ALA A 136 14.86 0.52 14.95
CA ALA A 136 15.07 0.28 13.53
C ALA A 136 15.31 -1.22 13.24
N SER A 137 16.09 -1.89 14.06
CA SER A 137 16.29 -3.34 13.98
C SER A 137 15.00 -4.12 14.18
N ARG A 138 14.22 -3.80 15.20
CA ARG A 138 12.92 -4.44 15.45
C ARG A 138 11.92 -4.25 14.33
N THR A 139 11.86 -3.08 13.72
CA THR A 139 10.97 -2.81 12.59
C THR A 139 11.40 -3.59 11.35
N CYS A 140 12.70 -3.62 11.07
CA CYS A 140 13.27 -4.40 9.98
C CYS A 140 13.01 -5.90 10.15
N GLU A 141 13.18 -6.44 11.34
CA GLU A 141 12.88 -7.84 11.68
C GLU A 141 11.39 -8.17 11.51
N LYS A 142 10.50 -7.28 11.93
CA LYS A 142 9.05 -7.46 11.76
C LYS A 142 8.67 -7.54 10.29
N ILE A 143 9.20 -6.65 9.47
CA ILE A 143 8.94 -6.63 8.03
C ILE A 143 9.52 -7.88 7.36
N ALA A 144 10.75 -8.26 7.71
CA ALA A 144 11.39 -9.46 7.19
C ALA A 144 10.61 -10.73 7.56
N LYS A 145 10.17 -10.88 8.81
CA LYS A 145 9.34 -12.01 9.24
C LYS A 145 8.02 -12.10 8.49
N ARG A 146 7.33 -10.97 8.28
CA ARG A 146 6.08 -10.95 7.51
C ARG A 146 6.26 -11.42 6.06
N ASN A 147 7.42 -11.17 5.48
CA ASN A 147 7.70 -11.47 4.06
C ASN A 147 8.55 -12.72 3.85
N GLY A 148 8.86 -13.46 4.92
CA GLY A 148 9.65 -14.68 4.85
C GLY A 148 11.07 -14.47 4.32
N VAL A 149 11.65 -13.29 4.54
CA VAL A 149 13.00 -12.92 4.10
C VAL A 149 13.87 -12.67 5.31
N ALA A 150 15.11 -13.14 5.27
CA ALA A 150 16.06 -12.81 6.31
C ALA A 150 16.33 -11.30 6.34
N PRO A 151 16.43 -10.67 7.54
CA PRO A 151 16.79 -9.28 7.63
C PRO A 151 18.15 -9.05 6.98
N SER A 152 18.16 -8.20 5.96
CA SER A 152 19.43 -7.84 5.32
C SER A 152 20.18 -6.83 6.19
N THR A 153 21.37 -7.14 6.44
CA THR A 153 22.36 -6.21 6.99
C THR A 153 22.62 -5.03 6.05
#